data_fecc5d24d539824dfc84e339f00f0d86
#
_entry.id   fecc5d24d539824dfc84e339f00f0d86
#
_cell.length_a   1.000
_cell.length_b   1.000
_cell.length_c   1.000
_cell.angle_alpha   90.00
_cell.angle_beta   90.00
_cell.angle_gamma   90.00
#
_symmetry.space_group_name_H-M   'P 1'
#
loop_
_entity.id
_entity.type
_entity.pdbx_description
1 polymer ?
#
loop_
_entity_poly.entity_id
_entity_poly.type
_entity_poly.pdbx_seq_one_letter_code
_entity_poly.pdbx_strand_id
1 'polypeptide(L)'
;MSRAYTRASLALGIAMLLAGCDHKDLCFTHPEHATRCHTRIEVSYNLRWEFPGPDGSDWSIDWPDDLGISYASLIPTKPEGVRVNAYDDRGAITARHLPADGGIVDLTPGDNSLLIYNDDTEFIIFDNLTNTVSAKATTRARSRAGFHGNILDPEGGDEDENTVSPPDPLFGHYVERYTQERLSVAPTLPVMLQPLVYTYLVRYRFSRGAEYIGLARGAMSGMAASVYLIDGHTGPDRATVLYDCTVGDGVVVAEVRTFGIPNYPNTDYSRGSAFYGLTLEVRLKNGKMLSFSHDVSEVVARQPHGGVILIDGLEISDEAGSESGSGFDVEVEGWGEYEDVKVEL
;
A
#
# COMPACT_ATOMS: atom_id res chain seq x y z
N MET A 1 22.61 -33.83 81.59
CA MET A 1 21.39 -33.28 80.91
C MET A 1 21.69 -32.31 79.79
N SER A 2 22.79 -31.60 79.76
CA SER A 2 23.11 -30.54 78.76
C SER A 2 23.33 -31.03 77.29
N ARG A 3 23.90 -32.25 77.08
CA ARG A 3 24.22 -32.77 75.71
C ARG A 3 22.99 -33.26 74.93
N ALA A 4 21.88 -33.60 75.58
CA ALA A 4 20.66 -34.08 74.89
C ALA A 4 19.87 -32.92 74.26
N TYR A 5 19.81 -31.78 74.99
CA TYR A 5 19.12 -30.58 74.49
C TYR A 5 19.82 -29.93 73.28
N THR A 6 21.14 -29.94 73.27
CA THR A 6 21.91 -29.41 72.13
C THR A 6 21.75 -30.23 70.85
N ARG A 7 21.63 -31.55 70.98
CA ARG A 7 21.35 -32.43 69.80
C ARG A 7 19.93 -32.34 69.30
N ALA A 8 18.93 -32.15 70.19
CA ALA A 8 17.54 -31.96 69.81
C ALA A 8 17.34 -30.59 69.10
N SER A 9 17.97 -29.54 69.60
CA SER A 9 17.89 -28.20 68.98
C SER A 9 18.59 -28.15 67.65
N LEU A 10 19.71 -28.88 67.44
CA LEU A 10 20.41 -28.95 66.17
C LEU A 10 19.60 -29.77 65.14
N ALA A 11 18.98 -30.85 65.55
CA ALA A 11 18.15 -31.67 64.68
C ALA A 11 16.86 -30.92 64.25
N LEU A 12 16.25 -30.13 65.10
CA LEU A 12 15.09 -29.31 64.79
C LEU A 12 15.45 -28.15 63.84
N GLY A 13 16.62 -27.54 64.04
CA GLY A 13 17.12 -26.51 63.13
C GLY A 13 17.45 -27.02 61.71
N ILE A 14 18.00 -28.25 61.61
CA ILE A 14 18.26 -28.86 60.30
C ILE A 14 16.93 -29.31 59.63
N ALA A 15 15.93 -29.78 60.38
CA ALA A 15 14.61 -30.11 59.83
C ALA A 15 13.85 -28.88 59.31
N MET A 16 14.00 -27.72 59.96
CA MET A 16 13.41 -26.46 59.48
C MET A 16 14.13 -25.91 58.23
N LEU A 17 15.40 -26.19 58.01
CA LEU A 17 16.14 -25.79 56.84
C LEU A 17 15.81 -26.68 55.60
N LEU A 18 15.35 -27.88 55.84
CA LEU A 18 14.93 -28.81 54.76
C LEU A 18 13.44 -28.65 54.34
N ALA A 19 12.63 -27.98 55.18
CA ALA A 19 11.21 -27.72 54.84
C ALA A 19 11.02 -26.40 54.04
N GLY A 20 12.10 -25.67 53.75
CA GLY A 20 12.02 -24.33 53.20
C GLY A 20 12.24 -24.18 51.72
N CYS A 21 12.32 -25.27 50.96
CA CYS A 21 12.35 -25.21 49.49
C CYS A 21 11.23 -26.08 48.91
N ASP A 22 10.01 -25.66 49.07
CA ASP A 22 9.04 -25.93 48.05
C ASP A 22 9.51 -25.13 46.84
N HIS A 23 10.29 -25.77 45.95
CA HIS A 23 10.47 -25.28 44.62
C HIS A 23 9.07 -25.24 44.03
N LYS A 24 8.40 -24.09 44.08
CA LYS A 24 7.37 -23.78 43.13
C LYS A 24 8.04 -23.91 41.80
N ASP A 25 7.81 -25.02 41.10
CA ASP A 25 8.12 -25.15 39.70
C ASP A 25 7.64 -23.86 39.06
N LEU A 26 8.58 -23.11 38.47
CA LEU A 26 8.23 -21.96 37.66
C LEU A 26 7.35 -22.50 36.54
N CYS A 27 6.05 -22.34 36.74
CA CYS A 27 5.00 -22.93 35.91
C CYS A 27 4.92 -22.19 34.58
N PHE A 28 5.97 -22.27 33.77
CA PHE A 28 5.97 -21.74 32.40
C PHE A 28 5.06 -22.55 31.46
N THR A 29 4.59 -23.70 31.89
CA THR A 29 3.84 -24.65 31.06
C THR A 29 2.38 -24.82 31.44
N HIS A 30 1.91 -24.25 32.55
CA HIS A 30 0.51 -24.31 32.92
C HIS A 30 -0.28 -23.19 32.23
N PRO A 31 -1.24 -23.53 31.32
CA PRO A 31 -2.02 -22.55 30.59
C PRO A 31 -2.80 -21.59 31.48
N GLU A 32 -3.13 -22.03 32.71
CA GLU A 32 -3.88 -21.24 33.70
C GLU A 32 -3.11 -20.01 34.24
N HIS A 33 -1.78 -20.03 34.17
CA HIS A 33 -0.91 -18.96 34.68
C HIS A 33 -0.36 -18.06 33.57
N ALA A 34 -0.56 -18.39 32.29
CA ALA A 34 -0.12 -17.57 31.18
C ALA A 34 -0.99 -16.30 31.10
N THR A 35 -0.37 -15.14 31.25
CA THR A 35 -1.01 -13.84 31.02
C THR A 35 -1.08 -13.49 29.54
N ARG A 36 -0.13 -14.03 28.75
CA ARG A 36 -0.09 -13.94 27.29
C ARG A 36 0.13 -15.33 26.72
N CYS A 37 -0.44 -15.56 25.54
CA CYS A 37 -0.31 -16.80 24.83
C CYS A 37 0.27 -16.55 23.46
N HIS A 38 1.00 -17.51 22.95
CA HIS A 38 1.65 -17.42 21.64
C HIS A 38 0.71 -17.96 20.56
N THR A 39 0.60 -17.24 19.46
CA THR A 39 -0.04 -17.69 18.23
C THR A 39 0.96 -17.59 17.09
N ARG A 40 1.03 -18.61 16.26
CA ARG A 40 1.77 -18.58 15.00
C ARG A 40 0.88 -18.03 13.90
N ILE A 41 1.24 -16.89 13.35
CA ILE A 41 0.59 -16.34 12.15
C ILE A 41 1.34 -16.87 10.93
N GLU A 42 0.64 -17.51 10.00
CA GLU A 42 1.16 -17.93 8.71
C GLU A 42 0.61 -17.02 7.63
N VAL A 43 1.50 -16.28 6.96
CA VAL A 43 1.12 -15.23 6.00
C VAL A 43 1.29 -15.74 4.57
N SER A 44 0.25 -15.55 3.79
CA SER A 44 0.24 -15.68 2.34
C SER A 44 -0.24 -14.37 1.69
N TYR A 45 -0.01 -14.21 0.39
CA TYR A 45 -0.33 -12.96 -0.33
C TYR A 45 -1.15 -13.25 -1.56
N ASN A 46 -2.18 -12.45 -1.78
CA ASN A 46 -2.78 -12.28 -3.08
C ASN A 46 -1.99 -11.19 -3.83
N LEU A 47 -1.13 -11.61 -4.75
CA LEU A 47 -0.23 -10.70 -5.48
C LEU A 47 -0.84 -10.14 -6.78
N ARG A 48 -2.16 -10.08 -6.90
CA ARG A 48 -2.80 -9.42 -8.04
C ARG A 48 -2.56 -7.92 -7.97
N TRP A 49 -2.22 -7.31 -9.12
CA TRP A 49 -2.02 -5.87 -9.25
C TRP A 49 -3.31 -5.13 -9.68
N GLU A 50 -4.33 -5.87 -10.10
CA GLU A 50 -5.68 -5.40 -10.44
C GLU A 50 -6.73 -6.39 -9.95
N PHE A 51 -7.99 -5.97 -9.90
CA PHE A 51 -9.12 -6.84 -9.60
C PHE A 51 -10.16 -6.74 -10.70
N PRO A 52 -10.94 -7.80 -10.95
CA PRO A 52 -12.04 -7.76 -11.90
C PRO A 52 -12.93 -6.56 -11.64
N GLY A 53 -13.19 -5.80 -12.71
CA GLY A 53 -14.10 -4.67 -12.67
C GLY A 53 -15.55 -5.12 -12.46
N PRO A 54 -16.45 -4.19 -12.08
CA PRO A 54 -17.85 -4.50 -11.84
C PRO A 54 -18.60 -4.92 -13.11
N ASP A 55 -18.03 -4.71 -14.29
CA ASP A 55 -18.55 -5.19 -15.59
C ASP A 55 -18.00 -6.56 -15.99
N GLY A 56 -17.20 -7.19 -15.10
CA GLY A 56 -16.60 -8.50 -15.34
C GLY A 56 -15.27 -8.46 -16.11
N SER A 57 -14.67 -7.29 -16.35
CA SER A 57 -13.33 -7.19 -16.90
C SER A 57 -12.32 -7.88 -15.97
N ASP A 58 -11.49 -8.77 -16.53
CA ASP A 58 -10.43 -9.49 -15.81
C ASP A 58 -9.19 -9.62 -16.67
N TRP A 59 -8.22 -8.75 -16.47
CA TRP A 59 -6.99 -8.73 -17.25
C TRP A 59 -6.10 -9.97 -17.06
N SER A 60 -6.31 -10.75 -16.02
CA SER A 60 -5.62 -12.03 -15.85
C SER A 60 -6.06 -13.08 -16.86
N ILE A 61 -7.25 -12.89 -17.48
CA ILE A 61 -7.83 -13.76 -18.49
C ILE A 61 -7.71 -13.14 -19.89
N ASP A 62 -8.00 -11.84 -19.99
CA ASP A 62 -8.17 -11.13 -21.27
C ASP A 62 -6.95 -10.24 -21.61
N TRP A 63 -5.72 -10.69 -21.28
CA TRP A 63 -4.50 -9.91 -21.54
C TRP A 63 -4.20 -9.77 -23.03
N PRO A 64 -4.12 -8.52 -23.57
CA PRO A 64 -3.82 -8.30 -24.98
C PRO A 64 -2.34 -8.58 -25.31
N ASP A 65 -2.11 -9.36 -26.37
CA ASP A 65 -0.75 -9.71 -26.81
C ASP A 65 0.05 -8.51 -27.34
N ASP A 66 -0.64 -7.45 -27.80
CA ASP A 66 -0.03 -6.26 -28.41
C ASP A 66 0.45 -5.20 -27.42
N LEU A 67 0.28 -5.42 -26.12
CA LEU A 67 0.74 -4.48 -25.09
C LEU A 67 2.27 -4.39 -24.99
N GLY A 68 3.00 -5.40 -25.46
CA GLY A 68 4.47 -5.44 -25.41
C GLY A 68 5.05 -5.66 -24.00
N ILE A 69 4.19 -5.91 -23.02
CA ILE A 69 4.52 -6.22 -21.62
C ILE A 69 3.65 -7.40 -21.18
N SER A 70 4.17 -8.30 -20.36
CA SER A 70 3.38 -9.43 -19.88
C SER A 70 2.56 -9.05 -18.64
N TYR A 71 1.38 -9.67 -18.48
CA TYR A 71 0.59 -9.53 -17.25
C TYR A 71 1.43 -9.83 -15.98
N ALA A 72 2.25 -10.86 -16.07
CA ALA A 72 3.07 -11.32 -14.95
C ALA A 72 4.15 -10.32 -14.52
N SER A 73 4.62 -9.43 -15.41
CA SER A 73 5.64 -8.44 -15.05
C SER A 73 5.10 -7.30 -14.20
N LEU A 74 3.77 -7.12 -14.14
CA LEU A 74 3.09 -6.14 -13.29
C LEU A 74 2.79 -6.67 -11.89
N ILE A 75 3.01 -7.98 -11.66
CA ILE A 75 2.77 -8.58 -10.33
C ILE A 75 3.74 -7.94 -9.33
N PRO A 76 3.22 -7.34 -8.23
CA PRO A 76 4.05 -6.71 -7.24
C PRO A 76 4.95 -7.73 -6.52
N THR A 77 6.12 -7.28 -6.10
CA THR A 77 7.00 -8.09 -5.27
C THR A 77 6.40 -8.32 -3.89
N LYS A 78 6.65 -9.51 -3.35
CA LYS A 78 6.27 -9.83 -1.98
C LYS A 78 7.03 -8.91 -1.00
N PRO A 79 6.36 -8.36 0.03
CA PRO A 79 6.99 -7.57 1.07
C PRO A 79 8.11 -8.32 1.81
N GLU A 80 9.03 -7.59 2.43
CA GLU A 80 10.10 -8.16 3.26
C GLU A 80 9.58 -8.61 4.64
N GLY A 81 8.53 -7.95 5.14
CA GLY A 81 7.93 -8.23 6.42
C GLY A 81 6.51 -7.73 6.56
N VAL A 82 5.89 -8.08 7.67
CA VAL A 82 4.55 -7.64 8.04
C VAL A 82 4.51 -7.14 9.47
N ARG A 83 3.66 -6.16 9.69
CA ARG A 83 3.29 -5.68 11.01
C ARG A 83 1.97 -6.28 11.43
N VAL A 84 1.90 -6.73 12.68
CA VAL A 84 0.68 -7.21 13.33
C VAL A 84 0.37 -6.27 14.47
N ASN A 85 -0.76 -5.60 14.43
CA ASN A 85 -1.33 -4.86 15.55
C ASN A 85 -2.48 -5.72 16.12
N ALA A 86 -2.33 -6.16 17.36
CA ALA A 86 -3.36 -6.90 18.08
C ALA A 86 -4.03 -5.98 19.10
N TYR A 87 -5.35 -5.92 19.06
CA TYR A 87 -6.19 -5.10 19.93
C TYR A 87 -6.99 -6.05 20.81
N ASP A 88 -6.80 -5.99 22.13
CA ASP A 88 -7.54 -6.81 23.09
C ASP A 88 -8.90 -6.19 23.46
N ASP A 89 -9.71 -6.93 24.20
CA ASP A 89 -11.04 -6.53 24.66
C ASP A 89 -11.04 -5.29 25.57
N ARG A 90 -9.86 -4.87 26.06
CA ARG A 90 -9.66 -3.68 26.91
C ARG A 90 -9.17 -2.49 26.11
N GLY A 91 -8.95 -2.64 24.80
CA GLY A 91 -8.41 -1.63 23.91
C GLY A 91 -6.89 -1.47 24.02
N ALA A 92 -6.18 -2.39 24.70
CA ALA A 92 -4.73 -2.38 24.67
C ALA A 92 -4.21 -2.90 23.33
N ILE A 93 -3.16 -2.27 22.82
CA ILE A 93 -2.58 -2.60 21.53
C ILE A 93 -1.20 -3.22 21.73
N THR A 94 -0.99 -4.37 21.10
CA THR A 94 0.33 -4.99 21.00
C THR A 94 0.74 -5.00 19.53
N ALA A 95 1.88 -4.38 19.21
CA ALA A 95 2.43 -4.35 17.86
C ALA A 95 3.66 -5.25 17.75
N ARG A 96 3.76 -6.00 16.64
CA ARG A 96 4.89 -6.88 16.35
C ARG A 96 5.23 -6.87 14.87
N HIS A 97 6.53 -6.81 14.57
CA HIS A 97 7.04 -7.06 13.22
C HIS A 97 7.37 -8.54 13.06
N LEU A 98 7.00 -9.11 11.94
CA LEU A 98 7.25 -10.49 11.56
C LEU A 98 7.91 -10.54 10.19
N PRO A 99 8.67 -11.61 9.88
CA PRO A 99 9.06 -11.91 8.51
C PRO A 99 7.85 -12.00 7.56
N ALA A 100 8.11 -11.89 6.27
CA ALA A 100 7.06 -11.93 5.23
C ALA A 100 6.14 -13.17 5.31
N ASP A 101 6.66 -14.33 5.73
CA ASP A 101 5.88 -15.57 5.87
C ASP A 101 5.17 -15.70 7.23
N GLY A 102 5.29 -14.66 8.07
CA GLY A 102 4.69 -14.65 9.40
C GLY A 102 5.65 -15.06 10.51
N GLY A 103 5.10 -15.46 11.65
CA GLY A 103 5.87 -15.80 12.85
C GLY A 103 5.02 -15.91 14.09
N ILE A 104 5.65 -15.84 15.26
CA ILE A 104 4.96 -15.95 16.54
C ILE A 104 4.66 -14.56 17.10
N VAL A 105 3.42 -14.37 17.51
CA VAL A 105 2.94 -13.18 18.24
C VAL A 105 2.44 -13.57 19.62
N ASP A 106 2.65 -12.66 20.57
CA ASP A 106 2.10 -12.76 21.92
C ASP A 106 0.75 -12.06 21.95
N LEU A 107 -0.31 -12.78 22.28
CA LEU A 107 -1.64 -12.25 22.38
C LEU A 107 -2.14 -12.30 23.84
N THR A 108 -3.04 -11.41 24.19
CA THR A 108 -3.75 -11.48 25.48
C THR A 108 -4.77 -12.61 25.41
N PRO A 109 -4.88 -13.47 26.46
CA PRO A 109 -5.95 -14.46 26.52
C PRO A 109 -7.33 -13.81 26.41
N GLY A 110 -8.22 -14.39 25.63
CA GLY A 110 -9.54 -13.85 25.31
C GLY A 110 -9.62 -13.33 23.86
N ASP A 111 -10.60 -12.50 23.61
CA ASP A 111 -10.86 -11.99 22.26
C ASP A 111 -9.87 -10.88 21.88
N ASN A 112 -9.29 -11.00 20.71
CA ASN A 112 -8.42 -10.03 20.08
C ASN A 112 -8.92 -9.77 18.66
N SER A 113 -8.76 -8.55 18.16
CA SER A 113 -8.80 -8.29 16.72
C SER A 113 -7.39 -8.01 16.21
N LEU A 114 -7.08 -8.44 14.98
CA LEU A 114 -5.74 -8.33 14.43
C LEU A 114 -5.78 -7.55 13.13
N LEU A 115 -4.95 -6.51 13.04
CA LEU A 115 -4.69 -5.79 11.81
C LEU A 115 -3.28 -6.14 11.34
N ILE A 116 -3.19 -6.76 10.16
CA ILE A 116 -1.94 -7.31 9.61
C ILE A 116 -1.69 -6.63 8.26
N TYR A 117 -0.54 -5.99 8.10
CA TYR A 117 -0.17 -5.26 6.88
C TYR A 117 1.35 -5.16 6.76
N ASN A 118 1.86 -4.90 5.56
CA ASN A 118 3.27 -4.57 5.40
C ASN A 118 3.52 -3.09 5.68
N ASP A 119 4.64 -2.79 6.31
CA ASP A 119 5.09 -1.42 6.63
C ASP A 119 6.51 -1.11 6.14
N ASP A 120 7.04 -1.96 5.26
CA ASP A 120 8.27 -1.77 4.50
C ASP A 120 8.06 -0.83 3.30
N THR A 121 7.46 0.33 3.54
CA THR A 121 7.02 1.29 2.53
C THR A 121 7.77 2.62 2.68
N GLU A 122 8.02 3.29 1.54
CA GLU A 122 8.69 4.59 1.50
C GLU A 122 7.68 5.75 1.46
N PHE A 123 6.63 5.62 0.63
CA PHE A 123 5.68 6.71 0.36
C PHE A 123 4.38 6.58 1.15
N ILE A 124 4.08 5.43 1.74
CA ILE A 124 2.85 5.23 2.53
C ILE A 124 2.96 5.85 3.92
N ILE A 125 1.90 6.52 4.34
CA ILE A 125 1.72 7.07 5.69
C ILE A 125 0.54 6.35 6.32
N PHE A 126 0.76 5.73 7.47
CA PHE A 126 -0.27 5.06 8.25
C PHE A 126 -0.85 6.00 9.30
N ASP A 127 -2.17 6.05 9.38
CA ASP A 127 -2.91 6.98 10.23
C ASP A 127 -3.94 6.25 11.08
N ASN A 128 -4.23 6.79 12.29
CA ASN A 128 -5.27 6.27 13.20
C ASN A 128 -5.12 4.79 13.59
N LEU A 129 -3.91 4.26 13.65
CA LEU A 129 -3.65 2.84 13.99
C LEU A 129 -4.08 2.42 15.40
N THR A 130 -4.56 3.34 16.22
CA THR A 130 -5.12 3.06 17.55
C THR A 130 -6.58 2.59 17.50
N ASN A 131 -7.23 2.72 16.36
CA ASN A 131 -8.62 2.33 16.17
C ASN A 131 -8.76 1.59 14.83
N THR A 132 -9.13 0.32 14.85
CA THR A 132 -9.24 -0.52 13.66
C THR A 132 -10.20 0.02 12.61
N VAL A 133 -11.31 0.64 13.02
CA VAL A 133 -12.34 1.17 12.11
C VAL A 133 -11.83 2.39 11.33
N SER A 134 -10.97 3.21 11.96
CA SER A 134 -10.43 4.43 11.34
C SER A 134 -8.99 4.30 10.86
N ALA A 135 -8.35 3.13 11.08
CA ALA A 135 -7.01 2.85 10.60
C ALA A 135 -6.95 2.91 9.07
N LYS A 136 -6.14 3.81 8.53
CA LYS A 136 -6.04 4.03 7.09
C LYS A 136 -4.59 4.25 6.66
N ALA A 137 -4.37 4.07 5.37
CA ALA A 137 -3.14 4.43 4.68
C ALA A 137 -3.40 5.57 3.69
N THR A 138 -2.46 6.51 3.63
CA THR A 138 -2.38 7.60 2.65
C THR A 138 -1.01 7.54 1.99
N THR A 139 -0.74 8.39 1.01
CA THR A 139 0.60 8.51 0.42
C THR A 139 1.12 9.93 0.53
N ARG A 140 2.45 10.07 0.48
CA ARG A 140 3.13 11.37 0.65
C ARG A 140 2.68 12.38 -0.39
N ALA A 141 2.42 13.59 0.07
CA ALA A 141 2.23 14.74 -0.82
C ALA A 141 3.47 14.96 -1.67
N ARG A 142 3.27 15.30 -2.94
CA ARG A 142 4.32 15.61 -3.91
C ARG A 142 4.11 17.01 -4.43
N SER A 143 5.17 17.83 -4.49
CA SER A 143 5.06 19.17 -5.02
C SER A 143 4.66 19.14 -6.50
N ARG A 144 3.68 19.98 -6.86
CA ARG A 144 3.25 20.20 -8.24
C ARG A 144 4.18 21.17 -9.00
N ALA A 145 5.11 21.86 -8.30
CA ALA A 145 5.87 22.99 -8.84
C ALA A 145 6.66 22.69 -10.13
N GLY A 146 7.00 21.44 -10.38
CA GLY A 146 7.66 21.03 -11.62
C GLY A 146 6.73 20.55 -12.72
N PHE A 147 5.45 20.24 -12.46
CA PHE A 147 4.49 19.73 -13.43
C PHE A 147 3.70 20.90 -14.04
N HIS A 148 3.86 21.14 -15.34
CA HIS A 148 3.22 22.25 -16.05
C HIS A 148 2.00 21.81 -16.89
N GLY A 149 1.77 20.49 -16.98
CA GLY A 149 0.60 19.94 -17.66
C GLY A 149 -0.69 20.43 -17.04
N ASN A 150 -1.69 20.68 -17.89
CA ASN A 150 -3.03 21.03 -17.42
C ASN A 150 -3.70 19.79 -16.85
N ILE A 151 -3.81 19.69 -15.53
CA ILE A 151 -4.57 18.62 -14.89
C ILE A 151 -6.04 18.87 -15.20
N LEU A 152 -6.65 17.91 -15.90
CA LEU A 152 -8.06 17.99 -16.24
C LEU A 152 -8.90 17.86 -14.98
N ASP A 153 -9.66 18.91 -14.69
CA ASP A 153 -10.77 18.91 -13.76
C ASP A 153 -11.92 19.68 -14.42
N PRO A 154 -12.91 19.01 -15.05
CA PRO A 154 -14.00 19.67 -15.76
C PRO A 154 -14.99 20.40 -14.89
N GLU A 155 -15.09 20.06 -13.62
CA GLU A 155 -16.06 20.67 -12.72
C GLU A 155 -15.58 22.02 -12.17
N GLY A 156 -14.32 22.43 -12.47
CA GLY A 156 -13.73 23.67 -11.95
C GLY A 156 -13.70 23.70 -10.42
N GLY A 157 -13.84 22.53 -9.83
CA GLY A 157 -13.78 22.30 -8.41
C GLY A 157 -12.36 21.90 -8.04
N ASP A 158 -11.91 22.37 -6.96
CA ASP A 158 -10.71 22.10 -6.25
C ASP A 158 -9.39 22.34 -7.01
N GLU A 159 -9.06 23.61 -7.12
CA GLU A 159 -7.64 24.03 -7.15
C GLU A 159 -6.84 23.37 -6.00
N ASP A 160 -7.54 22.67 -5.09
CA ASP A 160 -7.05 22.08 -3.85
C ASP A 160 -6.90 20.56 -3.88
N GLU A 161 -7.12 19.85 -5.01
CA GLU A 161 -6.81 18.42 -5.07
C GLU A 161 -5.33 18.20 -4.82
N ASN A 162 -5.01 17.52 -3.71
CA ASN A 162 -3.62 17.26 -3.31
C ASN A 162 -2.91 16.39 -4.35
N THR A 163 -1.73 16.83 -4.76
CA THR A 163 -0.85 15.99 -5.57
C THR A 163 0.01 15.10 -4.68
N VAL A 164 0.11 13.83 -5.05
CA VAL A 164 0.75 12.79 -4.25
C VAL A 164 1.69 11.93 -5.10
N SER A 165 2.63 11.27 -4.42
CA SER A 165 3.46 10.22 -5.02
C SER A 165 2.64 8.95 -5.22
N PRO A 166 2.95 8.10 -6.22
CA PRO A 166 2.37 6.77 -6.32
C PRO A 166 2.66 5.99 -5.03
N PRO A 167 1.66 5.36 -4.40
CA PRO A 167 1.89 4.56 -3.20
C PRO A 167 2.75 3.33 -3.50
N ASP A 168 3.49 2.85 -2.49
CA ASP A 168 4.17 1.56 -2.56
C ASP A 168 3.15 0.42 -2.58
N PRO A 169 3.53 -0.80 -3.02
CA PRO A 169 2.69 -1.97 -2.86
C PRO A 169 2.30 -2.15 -1.38
N LEU A 170 1.01 -2.20 -1.13
CA LEU A 170 0.44 -2.36 0.20
C LEU A 170 -0.50 -3.55 0.21
N PHE A 171 -0.34 -4.41 1.22
CA PHE A 171 -1.17 -5.58 1.46
C PHE A 171 -1.69 -5.53 2.89
N GLY A 172 -2.94 -5.91 3.07
CA GLY A 172 -3.57 -5.89 4.38
C GLY A 172 -4.55 -7.05 4.59
N HIS A 173 -4.77 -7.40 5.86
CA HIS A 173 -5.79 -8.34 6.29
C HIS A 173 -6.24 -7.97 7.70
N TYR A 174 -7.55 -8.04 7.93
CA TYR A 174 -8.14 -7.81 9.23
C TYR A 174 -8.85 -9.06 9.73
N VAL A 175 -8.53 -9.46 10.95
CA VAL A 175 -9.23 -10.51 11.68
C VAL A 175 -10.09 -9.84 12.74
N GLU A 176 -11.40 -9.84 12.53
CA GLU A 176 -12.36 -9.16 13.40
C GLU A 176 -12.34 -9.73 14.83
N ARG A 177 -12.27 -11.05 14.94
CA ARG A 177 -12.22 -11.75 16.22
C ARG A 177 -11.32 -12.96 16.13
N TYR A 178 -10.35 -13.02 17.01
CA TYR A 178 -9.54 -14.18 17.29
C TYR A 178 -9.51 -14.44 18.78
N THR A 179 -10.10 -15.54 19.21
CA THR A 179 -10.11 -15.92 20.64
C THR A 179 -8.85 -16.69 20.96
N GLN A 180 -7.95 -16.06 21.73
CA GLN A 180 -6.73 -16.70 22.19
C GLN A 180 -7.02 -17.53 23.43
N GLU A 181 -6.92 -18.83 23.29
CA GLU A 181 -6.97 -19.76 24.41
C GLU A 181 -5.61 -19.89 25.08
N ARG A 182 -5.63 -20.30 26.34
CA ARG A 182 -4.41 -20.61 27.10
C ARG A 182 -3.96 -22.04 26.77
N LEU A 183 -3.12 -22.17 25.74
CA LEU A 183 -2.64 -23.47 25.28
C LEU A 183 -1.13 -23.61 25.50
N SER A 184 -0.68 -24.83 25.77
CA SER A 184 0.74 -25.15 25.88
C SER A 184 1.48 -25.14 24.54
N VAL A 185 0.75 -25.28 23.43
CA VAL A 185 1.27 -25.23 22.07
C VAL A 185 0.62 -24.05 21.35
N ALA A 186 1.44 -23.23 20.70
CA ALA A 186 0.96 -22.10 19.93
C ALA A 186 0.06 -22.58 18.77
N PRO A 187 -1.21 -22.19 18.73
CA PRO A 187 -2.06 -22.47 17.57
C PRO A 187 -1.56 -21.70 16.34
N THR A 188 -1.93 -22.20 15.17
CA THR A 188 -1.61 -21.54 13.89
C THR A 188 -2.84 -20.83 13.35
N LEU A 189 -2.66 -19.56 12.97
CA LEU A 189 -3.64 -18.73 12.29
C LEU A 189 -3.15 -18.44 10.87
N PRO A 190 -3.68 -19.11 9.84
CA PRO A 190 -3.36 -18.78 8.46
C PRO A 190 -4.11 -17.49 8.07
N VAL A 191 -3.39 -16.58 7.40
CA VAL A 191 -3.94 -15.33 6.88
C VAL A 191 -3.48 -15.12 5.43
N MET A 192 -4.36 -14.55 4.61
CA MET A 192 -4.03 -14.14 3.24
C MET A 192 -4.21 -12.64 3.12
N LEU A 193 -3.10 -11.92 2.96
CA LEU A 193 -3.13 -10.47 2.75
C LEU A 193 -3.62 -10.17 1.35
N GLN A 194 -4.56 -9.22 1.27
CA GLN A 194 -5.11 -8.71 0.02
C GLN A 194 -4.40 -7.42 -0.37
N PRO A 195 -4.23 -7.13 -1.67
CA PRO A 195 -3.68 -5.85 -2.10
C PRO A 195 -4.64 -4.71 -1.73
N LEU A 196 -4.06 -3.61 -1.28
CA LEU A 196 -4.73 -2.35 -0.98
C LEU A 196 -4.25 -1.24 -1.93
N VAL A 197 -3.25 -1.53 -2.73
CA VAL A 197 -2.71 -0.68 -3.80
C VAL A 197 -2.81 -1.46 -5.11
N TYR A 198 -3.26 -0.77 -6.14
CA TYR A 198 -3.54 -1.32 -7.46
C TYR A 198 -2.76 -0.55 -8.52
N THR A 199 -2.52 -1.18 -9.67
CA THR A 199 -1.75 -0.59 -10.77
C THR A 199 -2.65 -0.33 -11.98
N TYR A 200 -2.53 0.85 -12.56
CA TYR A 200 -2.99 1.11 -13.93
C TYR A 200 -1.78 1.10 -14.85
N LEU A 201 -1.79 0.20 -15.84
CA LEU A 201 -0.86 0.26 -16.95
C LEU A 201 -1.40 1.30 -17.95
N VAL A 202 -0.74 2.45 -18.01
CA VAL A 202 -1.12 3.52 -18.93
C VAL A 202 -0.20 3.51 -20.12
N ARG A 203 -0.78 3.49 -21.34
CA ARG A 203 -0.04 3.42 -22.56
C ARG A 203 -0.50 4.51 -23.54
N TYR A 204 0.41 5.38 -23.89
CA TYR A 204 0.20 6.45 -24.86
C TYR A 204 0.87 6.08 -26.18
N ARG A 205 0.10 5.94 -27.24
CA ARG A 205 0.60 5.58 -28.58
C ARG A 205 0.61 6.79 -29.48
N PHE A 206 1.77 7.11 -30.01
CA PHE A 206 1.96 8.19 -30.96
C PHE A 206 1.91 7.66 -32.37
N SER A 207 1.06 8.27 -33.21
CA SER A 207 1.01 8.01 -34.65
C SER A 207 2.18 8.68 -35.39
N ARG A 208 2.74 9.78 -34.80
CA ARG A 208 3.85 10.54 -35.35
C ARG A 208 4.57 11.35 -34.26
N GLY A 209 5.90 11.50 -34.41
CA GLY A 209 6.71 12.45 -33.64
C GLY A 209 7.16 11.95 -32.25
N ALA A 210 6.97 10.66 -31.95
CA ALA A 210 7.48 10.06 -30.70
C ALA A 210 9.01 10.16 -30.59
N GLU A 211 9.72 10.16 -31.69
CA GLU A 211 11.18 10.29 -31.79
C GLU A 211 11.72 11.61 -31.23
N TYR A 212 10.85 12.63 -31.15
CA TYR A 212 11.21 13.93 -30.57
C TYR A 212 11.13 13.96 -29.05
N ILE A 213 10.53 12.97 -28.40
CA ILE A 213 10.34 12.92 -26.96
C ILE A 213 11.68 12.60 -26.28
N GLY A 214 12.12 13.47 -25.37
CA GLY A 214 13.27 13.23 -24.51
C GLY A 214 12.84 12.64 -23.16
N LEU A 215 11.85 13.26 -22.50
CA LEU A 215 11.31 12.83 -21.21
C LEU A 215 9.77 12.88 -21.22
N ALA A 216 9.16 12.04 -20.42
CA ALA A 216 7.71 12.03 -20.23
C ALA A 216 7.34 11.75 -18.77
N ARG A 217 6.29 12.40 -18.30
CA ARG A 217 5.69 12.17 -16.99
C ARG A 217 4.18 12.41 -17.06
N GLY A 218 3.47 11.95 -16.08
CA GLY A 218 2.02 12.06 -16.10
C GLY A 218 1.41 12.43 -14.76
N ALA A 219 0.13 12.78 -14.82
CA ALA A 219 -0.75 13.00 -13.69
C ALA A 219 -2.06 12.25 -13.91
N MET A 220 -2.52 11.53 -12.89
CA MET A 220 -3.83 10.86 -12.88
C MET A 220 -4.67 11.46 -11.75
N SER A 221 -5.69 12.25 -12.11
CA SER A 221 -6.54 12.98 -11.18
C SER A 221 -7.81 12.20 -10.83
N GLY A 222 -8.40 12.52 -9.68
CA GLY A 222 -9.65 11.93 -9.21
C GLY A 222 -9.48 10.61 -8.46
N MET A 223 -8.26 10.18 -8.16
CA MET A 223 -8.01 8.91 -7.47
C MET A 223 -8.24 9.05 -5.96
N ALA A 224 -8.47 7.93 -5.26
CA ALA A 224 -8.65 7.94 -3.81
C ALA A 224 -7.37 8.39 -3.09
N ALA A 225 -7.51 9.33 -2.16
CA ALA A 225 -6.40 9.81 -1.32
C ALA A 225 -6.02 8.84 -0.20
N SER A 226 -6.90 7.90 0.14
CA SER A 226 -6.68 6.96 1.25
C SER A 226 -7.40 5.64 1.06
N VAL A 227 -6.91 4.60 1.75
CA VAL A 227 -7.54 3.29 1.87
C VAL A 227 -7.61 2.88 3.34
N TYR A 228 -8.73 2.30 3.77
CA TYR A 228 -8.90 1.78 5.12
C TYR A 228 -8.35 0.36 5.22
N LEU A 229 -7.58 0.11 6.28
CA LEU A 229 -6.88 -1.16 6.45
C LEU A 229 -7.80 -2.30 6.91
N ILE A 230 -8.98 -1.98 7.43
CA ILE A 230 -9.92 -2.96 7.97
C ILE A 230 -10.53 -3.85 6.87
N ASP A 231 -10.85 -3.29 5.72
CA ASP A 231 -11.59 -3.99 4.65
C ASP A 231 -11.16 -3.55 3.23
N GLY A 232 -10.23 -2.60 3.12
CA GLY A 232 -9.73 -2.11 1.85
C GLY A 232 -10.66 -1.12 1.13
N HIS A 233 -11.74 -0.63 1.78
CA HIS A 233 -12.53 0.43 1.18
C HIS A 233 -11.72 1.73 1.10
N THR A 234 -11.98 2.52 0.07
CA THR A 234 -11.30 3.79 -0.14
C THR A 234 -12.05 4.96 0.49
N GLY A 235 -11.29 5.96 0.94
CA GLY A 235 -11.87 7.20 1.48
C GLY A 235 -12.58 8.04 0.40
N PRO A 236 -13.36 9.06 0.82
CA PRO A 236 -14.08 9.94 -0.08
C PRO A 236 -13.19 10.99 -0.75
N ASP A 237 -12.07 11.33 -0.13
CA ASP A 237 -11.19 12.39 -0.59
C ASP A 237 -10.43 11.96 -1.84
N ARG A 238 -10.19 12.93 -2.72
CA ARG A 238 -9.51 12.74 -4.01
C ARG A 238 -8.08 13.22 -3.96
N ALA A 239 -7.24 12.61 -4.80
CA ALA A 239 -5.85 13.01 -5.00
C ALA A 239 -5.45 12.83 -6.45
N THR A 240 -4.52 13.68 -6.91
CA THR A 240 -3.85 13.54 -8.19
C THR A 240 -2.50 12.84 -7.97
N VAL A 241 -2.34 11.67 -8.58
CA VAL A 241 -1.08 10.90 -8.53
C VAL A 241 -0.16 11.38 -9.65
N LEU A 242 1.03 11.89 -9.27
CA LEU A 242 2.08 12.28 -10.23
C LEU A 242 3.05 11.12 -10.42
N TYR A 243 3.32 10.74 -11.68
CA TYR A 243 4.14 9.59 -12.01
C TYR A 243 5.10 9.85 -13.17
N ASP A 244 6.18 9.11 -13.19
CA ASP A 244 7.15 9.13 -14.28
C ASP A 244 6.77 8.11 -15.36
N CYS A 245 7.15 8.38 -16.61
CA CYS A 245 6.88 7.54 -17.76
C CYS A 245 8.16 7.03 -18.40
N THR A 246 8.09 5.85 -18.99
CA THR A 246 9.14 5.30 -19.84
C THR A 246 8.83 5.60 -21.30
N VAL A 247 9.79 6.21 -22.00
CA VAL A 247 9.70 6.54 -23.43
C VAL A 247 10.29 5.40 -24.24
N GLY A 248 9.51 4.83 -25.16
CA GLY A 248 9.92 3.80 -26.11
C GLY A 248 9.65 4.18 -27.55
N ASP A 249 9.85 3.24 -28.48
CA ASP A 249 9.62 3.45 -29.92
C ASP A 249 8.12 3.61 -30.22
N GLY A 250 7.67 4.85 -30.44
CA GLY A 250 6.29 5.18 -30.75
C GLY A 250 5.32 5.12 -29.57
N VAL A 251 5.78 4.80 -28.37
CA VAL A 251 4.94 4.66 -27.18
C VAL A 251 5.57 5.31 -25.95
N VAL A 252 4.71 5.82 -25.07
CA VAL A 252 5.06 6.20 -23.72
C VAL A 252 4.25 5.33 -22.76
N VAL A 253 4.90 4.71 -21.78
CA VAL A 253 4.28 3.76 -20.87
C VAL A 253 4.50 4.19 -19.42
N ALA A 254 3.50 4.00 -18.58
CA ALA A 254 3.61 4.20 -17.13
C ALA A 254 2.86 3.11 -16.37
N GLU A 255 3.42 2.71 -15.22
CA GLU A 255 2.80 1.89 -14.21
C GLU A 255 2.37 2.81 -13.06
N VAL A 256 1.08 3.14 -13.01
CA VAL A 256 0.54 4.11 -12.05
C VAL A 256 -0.10 3.37 -10.89
N ARG A 257 0.53 3.39 -9.74
CA ARG A 257 0.00 2.79 -8.52
C ARG A 257 -0.91 3.76 -7.78
N THR A 258 -2.07 3.30 -7.35
CA THR A 258 -3.11 4.06 -6.66
C THR A 258 -3.85 3.19 -5.64
N PHE A 259 -4.63 3.79 -4.76
CA PHE A 259 -5.59 3.05 -3.92
C PHE A 259 -6.87 2.65 -4.68
N GLY A 260 -7.02 3.06 -5.94
CA GLY A 260 -8.24 2.91 -6.73
C GLY A 260 -9.10 4.18 -6.72
N ILE A 261 -10.39 4.02 -7.01
CA ILE A 261 -11.33 5.15 -7.05
C ILE A 261 -11.89 5.47 -5.65
N PRO A 262 -12.31 6.72 -5.37
CA PRO A 262 -12.88 7.11 -4.10
C PRO A 262 -14.21 6.40 -3.79
N ASN A 263 -14.49 6.19 -2.49
CA ASN A 263 -15.72 5.57 -1.99
C ASN A 263 -16.01 4.15 -2.53
N TYR A 264 -14.99 3.36 -2.82
CA TYR A 264 -15.17 2.03 -3.38
C TYR A 264 -14.77 0.93 -2.36
N PRO A 265 -15.48 -0.21 -2.27
CA PRO A 265 -16.83 -0.44 -2.81
C PRO A 265 -17.90 0.24 -1.94
N ASN A 266 -18.79 0.97 -2.57
CA ASN A 266 -19.94 1.59 -1.89
C ASN A 266 -21.23 1.24 -2.65
N THR A 267 -22.32 1.00 -1.91
CA THR A 267 -23.65 0.75 -2.48
C THR A 267 -24.19 1.95 -3.25
N ASP A 268 -23.73 3.16 -2.89
CA ASP A 268 -24.12 4.42 -3.52
C ASP A 268 -23.17 4.83 -4.67
N TYR A 269 -22.23 3.95 -5.05
CA TYR A 269 -21.33 4.18 -6.18
C TYR A 269 -22.15 4.30 -7.47
N SER A 270 -22.41 5.54 -7.90
CA SER A 270 -23.04 5.83 -9.18
C SER A 270 -21.97 5.92 -10.27
N ARG A 271 -21.91 4.90 -11.14
CA ARG A 271 -21.14 5.00 -12.38
C ARG A 271 -21.61 6.23 -13.15
N GLY A 272 -20.76 7.21 -13.32
CA GLY A 272 -21.00 8.33 -14.23
C GLY A 272 -21.04 9.73 -13.65
N SER A 273 -20.91 9.91 -12.33
CA SER A 273 -20.78 11.25 -11.73
C SER A 273 -19.35 11.64 -11.35
N ALA A 274 -18.42 10.68 -11.31
CA ALA A 274 -17.04 10.96 -10.96
C ALA A 274 -16.20 11.19 -12.23
N PHE A 275 -15.37 12.21 -12.19
CA PHE A 275 -14.42 12.52 -13.25
C PHE A 275 -13.03 11.98 -12.91
N TYR A 276 -12.39 11.35 -13.88
CA TYR A 276 -11.00 10.89 -13.81
C TYR A 276 -10.23 11.44 -15.00
N GLY A 277 -9.20 12.22 -14.72
CA GLY A 277 -8.36 12.84 -15.73
C GLY A 277 -7.02 12.16 -15.85
N LEU A 278 -6.49 12.14 -17.06
CA LEU A 278 -5.14 11.66 -17.35
C LEU A 278 -4.41 12.72 -18.16
N THR A 279 -3.30 13.23 -17.65
CA THR A 279 -2.47 14.22 -18.32
C THR A 279 -1.08 13.70 -18.53
N LEU A 280 -0.62 13.67 -19.78
CA LEU A 280 0.76 13.39 -20.16
C LEU A 280 1.48 14.69 -20.45
N GLU A 281 2.59 14.94 -19.80
CA GLU A 281 3.53 16.02 -20.13
C GLU A 281 4.80 15.41 -20.73
N VAL A 282 5.20 15.90 -21.90
CA VAL A 282 6.42 15.47 -22.56
C VAL A 282 7.37 16.68 -22.74
N ARG A 283 8.64 16.44 -22.51
CA ARG A 283 9.72 17.35 -22.85
C ARG A 283 10.40 16.84 -24.11
N LEU A 284 10.37 17.64 -25.17
CA LEU A 284 11.02 17.32 -26.42
C LEU A 284 12.54 17.50 -26.30
N LYS A 285 13.30 16.81 -27.16
CA LYS A 285 14.75 16.91 -27.25
C LYS A 285 15.25 18.34 -27.51
N ASN A 286 14.42 19.20 -28.14
CA ASN A 286 14.67 20.63 -28.33
C ASN A 286 14.31 21.50 -27.10
N GLY A 287 13.90 20.90 -25.97
CA GLY A 287 13.54 21.57 -24.73
C GLY A 287 12.08 22.05 -24.63
N LYS A 288 11.30 21.98 -25.72
CA LYS A 288 9.90 22.40 -25.74
C LYS A 288 9.03 21.44 -24.90
N MET A 289 8.06 22.00 -24.18
CA MET A 289 7.10 21.23 -23.37
C MET A 289 5.77 21.12 -24.10
N LEU A 290 5.20 19.92 -24.15
CA LEU A 290 3.85 19.65 -24.65
C LEU A 290 3.05 18.90 -23.60
N SER A 291 1.73 19.10 -23.61
CA SER A 291 0.81 18.44 -22.69
C SER A 291 -0.39 17.87 -23.45
N PHE A 292 -0.78 16.63 -23.09
CA PHE A 292 -1.92 15.93 -23.66
C PHE A 292 -2.82 15.52 -22.50
N SER A 293 -4.09 15.92 -22.54
CA SER A 293 -5.04 15.65 -21.45
C SER A 293 -6.25 14.88 -21.97
N HIS A 294 -6.66 13.85 -21.23
CA HIS A 294 -7.72 12.92 -21.61
C HIS A 294 -8.68 12.66 -20.46
N ASP A 295 -9.97 12.66 -20.77
CA ASP A 295 -11.01 12.14 -19.88
C ASP A 295 -11.00 10.60 -19.99
N VAL A 296 -10.70 9.94 -18.87
CA VAL A 296 -10.66 8.47 -18.79
C VAL A 296 -11.73 7.92 -17.85
N SER A 297 -12.74 8.73 -17.53
CA SER A 297 -13.76 8.40 -16.54
C SER A 297 -14.49 7.09 -16.84
N GLU A 298 -14.88 6.85 -18.07
CA GLU A 298 -15.56 5.60 -18.46
C GLU A 298 -14.64 4.36 -18.29
N VAL A 299 -13.37 4.51 -18.63
CA VAL A 299 -12.39 3.42 -18.55
C VAL A 299 -12.11 3.08 -17.09
N VAL A 300 -11.82 4.09 -16.26
CA VAL A 300 -11.54 3.91 -14.82
C VAL A 300 -12.76 3.39 -14.07
N ALA A 301 -13.97 3.86 -14.40
CA ALA A 301 -15.21 3.36 -13.78
C ALA A 301 -15.45 1.85 -14.01
N ARG A 302 -14.95 1.30 -15.13
CA ARG A 302 -15.00 -0.16 -15.40
C ARG A 302 -13.90 -0.93 -14.68
N GLN A 303 -12.82 -0.27 -14.29
CA GLN A 303 -11.62 -0.82 -13.70
C GLN A 303 -11.27 -0.07 -12.39
N PRO A 304 -12.12 -0.10 -11.36
CA PRO A 304 -11.96 0.74 -10.18
C PRO A 304 -10.71 0.41 -9.35
N HIS A 305 -10.17 -0.78 -9.51
CA HIS A 305 -8.99 -1.29 -8.81
C HIS A 305 -7.93 -1.75 -9.81
N GLY A 306 -7.31 -0.78 -10.51
CA GLY A 306 -6.27 -1.04 -11.49
C GLY A 306 -6.79 -1.61 -12.81
N GLY A 307 -5.93 -1.67 -13.80
CA GLY A 307 -6.27 -2.15 -15.13
C GLY A 307 -5.41 -1.55 -16.22
N VAL A 308 -5.93 -1.46 -17.44
CA VAL A 308 -5.20 -0.95 -18.60
C VAL A 308 -5.93 0.25 -19.19
N ILE A 309 -5.18 1.33 -19.42
CA ILE A 309 -5.67 2.56 -20.06
C ILE A 309 -4.85 2.78 -21.35
N LEU A 310 -5.52 2.76 -22.49
CA LEU A 310 -4.91 2.96 -23.79
C LEU A 310 -5.34 4.30 -24.37
N ILE A 311 -4.35 5.14 -24.69
CA ILE A 311 -4.54 6.43 -25.37
C ILE A 311 -3.84 6.34 -26.70
N ASP A 312 -4.60 6.35 -27.78
CA ASP A 312 -4.10 6.20 -29.13
C ASP A 312 -4.20 7.49 -29.95
N GLY A 313 -3.40 7.58 -31.01
CA GLY A 313 -3.50 8.65 -32.00
C GLY A 313 -2.87 9.98 -31.59
N LEU A 314 -1.97 9.98 -30.62
CA LEU A 314 -1.22 11.19 -30.26
C LEU A 314 -0.25 11.57 -31.38
N GLU A 315 -0.05 12.87 -31.58
CA GLU A 315 0.84 13.39 -32.61
C GLU A 315 1.68 14.55 -32.10
N ILE A 316 2.96 14.54 -32.48
CA ILE A 316 3.85 15.68 -32.35
C ILE A 316 4.25 16.08 -33.77
N SER A 317 3.96 17.32 -34.15
CA SER A 317 4.30 17.80 -35.49
C SER A 317 5.81 17.97 -35.67
N ASP A 318 6.29 17.80 -36.90
CA ASP A 318 7.70 18.00 -37.23
C ASP A 318 8.16 19.45 -36.94
N GLU A 319 7.27 20.43 -37.07
CA GLU A 319 7.51 21.80 -36.69
C GLU A 319 7.79 21.94 -35.19
N ALA A 320 6.98 21.28 -34.35
CA ALA A 320 7.20 21.30 -32.90
C ALA A 320 8.47 20.56 -32.48
N GLY A 321 8.78 19.45 -33.16
CA GLY A 321 9.94 18.60 -32.87
C GLY A 321 11.28 19.11 -33.39
N SER A 322 11.28 19.75 -34.56
CA SER A 322 12.48 20.19 -35.27
C SER A 322 12.86 21.66 -35.05
N GLU A 323 11.96 22.51 -34.49
CA GLU A 323 12.34 23.88 -34.13
C GLU A 323 13.50 23.85 -33.14
N SER A 324 14.70 24.25 -33.65
CA SER A 324 15.88 24.46 -32.83
C SER A 324 15.63 25.64 -31.90
N GLY A 325 15.23 25.41 -30.68
CA GLY A 325 15.40 26.37 -29.60
C GLY A 325 16.89 26.65 -29.48
N SER A 326 17.32 27.85 -29.93
CA SER A 326 18.66 28.42 -29.77
C SER A 326 19.81 27.42 -29.56
N GLY A 327 20.19 26.69 -30.60
CA GLY A 327 21.56 26.19 -30.84
C GLY A 327 22.33 25.37 -29.80
N PHE A 328 21.70 24.85 -28.80
CA PHE A 328 22.27 23.91 -27.84
C PHE A 328 21.50 22.61 -27.91
N ASP A 329 22.18 21.56 -28.35
CA ASP A 329 21.79 20.19 -28.14
C ASP A 329 21.89 19.92 -26.61
N VAL A 330 20.84 20.21 -25.87
CA VAL A 330 20.81 19.98 -24.43
C VAL A 330 20.48 18.51 -24.24
N GLU A 331 21.48 17.74 -23.87
CA GLU A 331 21.24 16.41 -23.27
C GLU A 331 20.33 16.61 -22.05
N VAL A 332 19.10 16.10 -22.13
CA VAL A 332 18.11 16.34 -21.11
C VAL A 332 18.33 15.32 -20.00
N GLU A 333 19.14 15.66 -19.00
CA GLU A 333 19.53 14.77 -17.90
C GLU A 333 18.43 14.51 -16.88
N GLY A 334 17.27 15.15 -16.95
CA GLY A 334 16.15 14.92 -16.03
C GLY A 334 15.23 16.12 -15.85
N TRP A 335 14.16 15.93 -15.09
CA TRP A 335 13.19 16.97 -14.74
C TRP A 335 13.66 17.93 -13.63
N GLY A 336 14.78 17.66 -12.99
CA GLY A 336 15.17 18.20 -11.70
C GLY A 336 14.58 17.38 -10.55
N GLU A 337 15.13 17.56 -9.36
CA GLU A 337 14.63 16.89 -8.16
C GLU A 337 13.23 17.42 -7.78
N TYR A 338 12.32 16.53 -7.44
CA TYR A 338 11.06 16.92 -6.81
C TYR A 338 11.35 17.28 -5.35
N GLU A 339 10.89 18.44 -4.90
CA GLU A 339 10.93 18.77 -3.47
C GLU A 339 9.83 18.02 -2.75
N ASP A 340 10.20 17.16 -1.82
CA ASP A 340 9.28 16.54 -0.87
C ASP A 340 8.78 17.62 0.10
N VAL A 341 7.52 18.00 -0.01
CA VAL A 341 6.90 18.92 0.93
C VAL A 341 6.46 18.13 2.18
N LYS A 342 7.18 18.31 3.29
CA LYS A 342 6.69 17.85 4.58
C LYS A 342 5.55 18.77 5.03
N VAL A 343 4.32 18.31 4.90
CA VAL A 343 3.18 18.95 5.55
C VAL A 343 3.12 18.40 6.97
N GLU A 344 3.43 19.24 7.97
CA GLU A 344 3.10 18.95 9.37
C GLU A 344 1.56 19.08 9.49
N LEU A 345 0.91 17.95 9.79
CA LEU A 345 -0.53 17.86 10.09
C LEU A 345 -0.76 18.13 11.57
#